data_d320431e7d3d0af61d8bce17435539cb
#
_entry.id   d320431e7d3d0af61d8bce17435539cb
#
_cell.length_a   1.000
_cell.length_b   1.000
_cell.length_c   1.000
_cell.angle_alpha   90.00
_cell.angle_beta   90.00
_cell.angle_gamma   90.00
#
_symmetry.space_group_name_H-M   'P 1'
#
loop_
_entity.id
_entity.type
_entity.pdbx_description
1 polymer ?
#
loop_
_entity_poly.entity_id
_entity_poly.type
_entity_poly.pdbx_seq_one_letter_code
_entity_poly.pdbx_strand_id
1 'polypeptide(L)'
;YIDFPPLNDCTAAFPVFGESMEPDFFAGEVVLVKEITNVDSMLWGEPYLVITNANCDNLRTIKNVYLSEDRQYFILRATNPRYSGDTIISRNDVLKIFLVKGKVNRRQL
;
A
#
# COMPACT_ATOMS: atom_id res chain seq x y z
N TYR A 1 -3.20 25.42 -8.90
CA TYR A 1 -3.45 24.36 -7.94
C TYR A 1 -4.93 23.95 -7.98
N ILE A 2 -5.18 22.69 -8.21
CA ILE A 2 -6.53 22.14 -8.26
C ILE A 2 -6.78 21.35 -7.00
N ASP A 3 -7.89 21.65 -6.35
CA ASP A 3 -8.26 21.08 -5.08
C ASP A 3 -9.24 19.92 -5.32
N PHE A 4 -8.77 18.69 -5.17
CA PHE A 4 -9.60 17.51 -5.34
C PHE A 4 -10.01 16.96 -3.97
N PRO A 5 -11.28 17.08 -3.57
CA PRO A 5 -11.68 16.61 -2.24
C PRO A 5 -11.26 15.18 -1.92
N PRO A 6 -11.30 14.21 -2.84
CA PRO A 6 -10.86 12.86 -2.52
C PRO A 6 -9.38 12.76 -2.14
N LEU A 7 -8.56 13.73 -2.54
CA LEU A 7 -7.12 13.73 -2.25
C LEU A 7 -6.73 14.71 -1.16
N ASN A 8 -7.67 15.53 -0.67
CA ASN A 8 -7.37 16.54 0.34
C ASN A 8 -7.06 15.94 1.71
N ASP A 9 -7.51 14.73 1.97
CA ASP A 9 -7.30 14.08 3.26
C ASP A 9 -6.09 13.15 3.24
N CYS A 10 -5.26 13.24 2.20
CA CYS A 10 -4.06 12.42 2.13
C CYS A 10 -3.04 12.87 3.16
N THR A 11 -2.41 11.90 3.82
CA THR A 11 -1.43 12.14 4.86
C THR A 11 -0.06 12.43 4.27
N ALA A 12 0.30 11.75 3.17
CA ALA A 12 1.64 11.79 2.63
C ALA A 12 1.66 11.35 1.17
N ALA A 13 2.82 11.53 0.55
CA ALA A 13 3.12 11.00 -0.78
C ALA A 13 4.27 10.00 -0.65
N PHE A 14 4.26 8.98 -1.48
CA PHE A 14 5.25 7.92 -1.40
C PHE A 14 5.59 7.44 -2.82
N PRO A 15 6.90 7.31 -3.15
CA PRO A 15 7.28 6.83 -4.48
C PRO A 15 7.09 5.34 -4.62
N VAL A 16 6.73 4.91 -5.82
CA VAL A 16 6.57 3.48 -6.14
C VAL A 16 7.93 2.92 -6.56
N PHE A 17 8.31 1.81 -5.95
CA PHE A 17 9.53 1.09 -6.27
C PHE A 17 9.17 -0.29 -6.82
N GLY A 18 9.94 -0.73 -7.82
CA GLY A 18 9.79 -2.07 -8.36
C GLY A 18 8.58 -2.23 -9.25
N GLU A 19 8.32 -3.46 -9.63
CA GLU A 19 7.33 -3.80 -10.66
C GLU A 19 6.17 -4.64 -10.13
N SER A 20 6.14 -4.92 -8.84
CA SER A 20 5.17 -5.88 -8.28
C SER A 20 3.73 -5.41 -8.40
N MET A 21 3.50 -4.12 -8.54
CA MET A 21 2.15 -3.56 -8.63
C MET A 21 1.75 -3.14 -10.04
N GLU A 22 2.55 -3.49 -11.05
CA GLU A 22 2.16 -3.23 -12.42
C GLU A 22 0.99 -4.11 -12.82
N PRO A 23 0.09 -3.65 -13.65
CA PRO A 23 0.09 -2.35 -14.35
C PRO A 23 -0.56 -1.21 -13.57
N ASP A 24 -1.02 -1.44 -12.36
CA ASP A 24 -1.73 -0.41 -11.61
C ASP A 24 -0.81 0.73 -11.21
N PHE A 25 0.41 0.39 -10.79
CA PHE A 25 1.41 1.38 -10.37
C PHE A 25 2.76 0.99 -10.96
N PHE A 26 3.44 1.97 -11.54
CA PHE A 26 4.76 1.75 -12.15
C PHE A 26 5.84 2.46 -11.33
N ALA A 27 7.04 1.89 -11.36
CA ALA A 27 8.19 2.50 -10.68
C ALA A 27 8.37 3.94 -11.14
N GLY A 28 8.63 4.83 -10.20
CA GLY A 28 8.79 6.26 -10.49
C GLY A 28 7.53 7.08 -10.34
N GLU A 29 6.36 6.44 -10.30
CA GLU A 29 5.13 7.15 -9.97
C GLU A 29 5.09 7.44 -8.48
N VAL A 30 4.29 8.44 -8.11
CA VAL A 30 4.11 8.81 -6.71
C VAL A 30 2.65 8.54 -6.34
N VAL A 31 2.43 7.85 -5.24
CA VAL A 31 1.10 7.60 -4.72
C VAL A 31 0.80 8.56 -3.59
N LEU A 32 -0.46 8.95 -3.48
CA LEU A 32 -0.97 9.76 -2.39
C LEU A 32 -1.70 8.84 -1.43
N VAL A 33 -1.35 8.91 -0.17
CA VAL A 33 -1.78 7.92 0.81
C VAL A 33 -2.38 8.60 2.04
N LYS A 34 -3.31 7.88 2.67
CA LYS A 34 -3.94 8.31 3.91
C LYS A 34 -3.72 7.26 4.98
N GLU A 35 -3.22 7.68 6.14
CA GLU A 35 -2.99 6.75 7.24
C GLU A 35 -4.30 6.17 7.75
N ILE A 36 -4.30 4.86 7.97
CA ILE A 36 -5.42 4.12 8.53
C ILE A 36 -5.07 3.78 9.98
N THR A 37 -5.90 4.21 10.91
CA THR A 37 -5.69 3.94 12.33
C THR A 37 -6.65 2.89 12.87
N ASN A 38 -7.69 2.55 12.12
CA ASN A 38 -8.67 1.55 12.52
C ASN A 38 -8.73 0.44 11.46
N VAL A 39 -8.26 -0.73 11.85
CA VAL A 39 -8.23 -1.88 10.95
C VAL A 39 -9.63 -2.25 10.43
N ASP A 40 -10.65 -2.02 11.25
CA ASP A 40 -12.02 -2.35 10.84
C ASP A 40 -12.53 -1.47 9.69
N SER A 41 -11.85 -0.36 9.43
CA SER A 41 -12.23 0.51 8.31
C SER A 41 -11.48 0.20 7.02
N MET A 42 -10.62 -0.83 7.03
CA MET A 42 -9.84 -1.17 5.85
C MET A 42 -10.70 -1.80 4.75
N LEU A 43 -10.33 -1.51 3.52
CA LEU A 43 -10.96 -2.08 2.34
C LEU A 43 -10.08 -3.23 1.83
N TRP A 44 -10.50 -4.45 2.10
CA TRP A 44 -9.67 -5.62 1.77
C TRP A 44 -9.55 -5.80 0.26
N GLY A 45 -8.33 -6.12 -0.16
CA GLY A 45 -8.03 -6.29 -1.57
C GLY A 45 -7.58 -5.03 -2.27
N GLU A 46 -7.62 -3.90 -1.61
CA GLU A 46 -7.16 -2.62 -2.18
C GLU A 46 -5.68 -2.41 -1.90
N PRO A 47 -5.01 -1.54 -2.68
CA PRO A 47 -3.59 -1.28 -2.45
C PRO A 47 -3.37 -0.42 -1.21
N TYR A 48 -2.42 -0.84 -0.41
CA TYR A 48 -2.00 -0.14 0.79
C TYR A 48 -0.48 -0.03 0.83
N LEU A 49 0.01 1.07 1.37
CA LEU A 49 1.41 1.18 1.76
C LEU A 49 1.54 0.61 3.17
N VAL A 50 2.35 -0.42 3.32
CA VAL A 50 2.56 -1.12 4.59
C VAL A 50 3.98 -0.87 5.06
N ILE A 51 4.11 -0.39 6.30
CA ILE A 51 5.41 -0.16 6.93
C ILE A 51 5.52 -1.08 8.13
N THR A 52 6.55 -1.91 8.15
CA THR A 52 6.72 -2.94 9.16
C THR A 52 7.90 -2.62 10.09
N ASN A 53 7.98 -3.40 11.18
CA ASN A 53 9.09 -3.31 12.11
C ASN A 53 10.25 -4.21 11.68
N ALA A 54 11.27 -4.31 12.53
CA ALA A 54 12.48 -5.09 12.22
C ALA A 54 12.21 -6.59 12.09
N ASN A 55 11.14 -7.12 12.71
CA ASN A 55 10.79 -8.54 12.58
C ASN A 55 10.42 -8.88 11.16
N CYS A 56 9.96 -7.90 10.39
CA CYS A 56 9.66 -8.05 8.96
C CYS A 56 10.60 -7.19 8.12
N ASP A 57 11.85 -7.04 8.55
CA ASP A 57 12.91 -6.36 7.80
C ASP A 57 12.64 -4.90 7.50
N ASN A 58 11.84 -4.23 8.32
CA ASN A 58 11.51 -2.82 8.13
C ASN A 58 11.02 -2.53 6.71
N LEU A 59 10.12 -3.37 6.22
CA LEU A 59 9.59 -3.21 4.87
C LEU A 59 8.78 -1.93 4.72
N ARG A 60 8.87 -1.35 3.53
CA ARG A 60 7.98 -0.27 3.07
C ARG A 60 7.52 -0.69 1.69
N THR A 61 6.32 -1.20 1.60
CA THR A 61 5.87 -1.83 0.36
C THR A 61 4.42 -1.49 0.08
N ILE A 62 4.10 -1.39 -1.22
CA ILE A 62 2.73 -1.21 -1.67
C ILE A 62 2.25 -2.56 -2.20
N LYS A 63 1.18 -3.07 -1.60
CA LYS A 63 0.60 -4.35 -1.99
C LYS A 63 -0.90 -4.29 -1.78
N ASN A 64 -1.62 -5.17 -2.45
CA ASN A 64 -3.02 -5.40 -2.13
C ASN A 64 -3.06 -6.17 -0.82
N VAL A 65 -3.85 -5.69 0.13
CA VAL A 65 -3.87 -6.23 1.48
C VAL A 65 -5.17 -6.95 1.74
N TYR A 66 -5.06 -8.18 2.24
CA TYR A 66 -6.18 -9.00 2.66
C TYR A 66 -6.00 -9.38 4.12
N LEU A 67 -7.07 -9.81 4.77
CA LEU A 67 -7.04 -10.25 6.15
C LEU A 67 -7.19 -11.77 6.19
N SER A 68 -6.39 -12.44 7.02
CA SER A 68 -6.52 -13.89 7.20
C SER A 68 -7.83 -14.24 7.91
N GLU A 69 -8.24 -15.50 7.81
CA GLU A 69 -9.51 -15.95 8.42
C GLU A 69 -9.54 -15.75 9.93
N ASP A 70 -8.41 -15.97 10.58
CA ASP A 70 -8.31 -15.80 12.04
C ASP A 70 -8.09 -14.35 12.45
N ARG A 71 -7.97 -13.44 11.47
CA ARG A 71 -7.80 -11.98 11.66
C ARG A 71 -6.51 -11.61 12.38
N GLN A 72 -5.52 -12.49 12.37
CA GLN A 72 -4.24 -12.25 13.04
C GLN A 72 -3.15 -11.82 12.08
N TYR A 73 -3.33 -12.04 10.78
CA TYR A 73 -2.30 -11.77 9.78
C TYR A 73 -2.85 -10.96 8.62
N PHE A 74 -1.98 -10.11 8.06
CA PHE A 74 -2.24 -9.49 6.77
C PHE A 74 -1.62 -10.34 5.68
N ILE A 75 -2.33 -10.47 4.58
CA ILE A 75 -1.87 -11.18 3.39
C ILE A 75 -1.59 -10.12 2.34
N LEU A 76 -0.34 -9.99 1.92
CA LEU A 76 0.11 -8.99 0.96
C LEU A 76 0.26 -9.65 -0.39
N ARG A 77 -0.43 -9.13 -1.39
CA ARG A 77 -0.46 -9.72 -2.73
C ARG A 77 -0.10 -8.69 -3.77
N ALA A 78 0.83 -9.04 -4.67
CA ALA A 78 1.19 -8.19 -5.79
C ALA A 78 0.11 -8.23 -6.87
N THR A 79 -0.05 -7.12 -7.59
CA THR A 79 -0.94 -7.06 -8.74
C THR A 79 -0.31 -7.75 -9.94
N ASN A 80 1.00 -7.61 -10.10
CA ASN A 80 1.72 -8.16 -11.25
C ASN A 80 1.81 -9.69 -11.13
N PRO A 81 1.26 -10.45 -12.07
CA PRO A 81 1.27 -11.91 -11.98
C PRO A 81 2.67 -12.53 -12.02
N ARG A 82 3.68 -11.79 -12.47
CA ARG A 82 5.06 -12.27 -12.44
C ARG A 82 5.59 -12.40 -11.02
N TYR A 83 4.93 -11.77 -10.06
CA TYR A 83 5.30 -11.80 -8.64
C TYR A 83 4.25 -12.59 -7.86
N SER A 84 3.94 -13.77 -8.36
CA SER A 84 2.95 -14.62 -7.72
C SER A 84 3.39 -15.06 -6.33
N GLY A 85 2.40 -15.38 -5.51
CA GLY A 85 2.65 -15.78 -4.13
C GLY A 85 2.34 -14.66 -3.17
N ASP A 86 1.85 -15.03 -2.01
CA ASP A 86 1.44 -14.07 -0.99
C ASP A 86 2.52 -13.95 0.07
N THR A 87 2.70 -12.75 0.61
CA THR A 87 3.51 -12.51 1.79
C THR A 87 2.57 -12.38 2.96
N ILE A 88 2.78 -13.17 4.01
CA ILE A 88 1.92 -13.17 5.19
C ILE A 88 2.71 -12.58 6.36
N ILE A 89 2.16 -11.52 6.96
CA ILE A 89 2.82 -10.86 8.09
C ILE A 89 1.84 -10.72 9.25
N SER A 90 2.38 -10.78 10.47
CA SER A 90 1.57 -10.57 11.66
C SER A 90 1.12 -9.11 11.73
N ARG A 91 -0.14 -8.92 12.14
CA ARG A 91 -0.66 -7.57 12.36
C ARG A 91 0.18 -6.81 13.39
N ASN A 92 0.77 -7.52 14.35
CA ASN A 92 1.58 -6.89 15.38
C ASN A 92 2.91 -6.34 14.88
N ASP A 93 3.34 -6.78 13.70
CA ASP A 93 4.59 -6.33 13.11
C ASP A 93 4.41 -5.14 12.17
N VAL A 94 3.19 -4.69 11.95
CA VAL A 94 2.90 -3.52 11.13
C VAL A 94 2.93 -2.28 12.00
N LEU A 95 3.83 -1.35 11.68
CA LEU A 95 3.93 -0.08 12.39
C LEU A 95 2.88 0.91 11.92
N LYS A 96 2.72 1.02 10.60
CA LYS A 96 1.75 1.93 9.99
C LYS A 96 1.24 1.33 8.70
N ILE A 97 0.00 1.67 8.38
CA ILE A 97 -0.61 1.25 7.12
C ILE A 97 -1.39 2.44 6.55
N PHE A 98 -1.24 2.65 5.25
CA PHE A 98 -1.83 3.79 4.56
C PHE A 98 -2.62 3.30 3.35
N LEU A 99 -3.85 3.78 3.22
CA LEU A 99 -4.64 3.51 2.01
C LEU A 99 -4.10 4.35 0.86
N VAL A 100 -3.88 3.73 -0.29
CA VAL A 100 -3.51 4.47 -1.50
C VAL A 100 -4.77 5.11 -2.07
N LYS A 101 -4.80 6.45 -2.09
CA LYS A 101 -5.95 7.21 -2.53
C LYS A 101 -5.87 7.60 -4.00
N GLY A 102 -4.67 7.69 -4.54
CA GLY A 102 -4.48 8.07 -5.92
C GLY A 102 -3.01 8.09 -6.27
N LYS A 103 -2.71 8.44 -7.50
CA LYS A 103 -1.32 8.50 -7.94
C LYS A 103 -1.10 9.71 -8.83
N VAL A 104 0.15 10.14 -8.88
CA VAL A 104 0.61 11.22 -9.74
C VAL A 104 1.66 10.66 -10.68
N ASN A 105 1.44 10.82 -11.98
CA ASN A 105 2.43 10.43 -12.97
C ASN A 105 3.56 11.47 -12.97
N ARG A 106 4.78 10.99 -12.91
CA ARG A 106 5.95 11.88 -12.96
C ARG A 106 6.45 12.01 -14.38
N ARG A 107 5.53 12.22 -15.29
CA ARG A 107 5.89 12.35 -16.69
C ARG A 107 6.68 13.62 -16.95
N GLN A 108 7.74 13.48 -17.71
CA GLN A 108 8.50 14.62 -18.20
C GLN A 108 7.92 15.06 -19.53
N LEU A 109 7.82 16.35 -19.68
CA LEU A 109 7.34 16.94 -20.93
C LEU A 109 8.45 17.68 -21.63
#